data_6489d0cb7cd7a2bf155ec96eb62279cb
#
_entry.id   6489d0cb7cd7a2bf155ec96eb62279cb
#
_cell.length_a   1.000
_cell.length_b   1.000
_cell.length_c   1.000
_cell.angle_alpha   90.00
_cell.angle_beta   90.00
_cell.angle_gamma   90.00
#
_symmetry.space_group_name_H-M   'P 1'
#
loop_
_entity.id
_entity.type
_entity.pdbx_description
1 polymer ?
#
loop_
_entity_poly.entity_id
_entity_poly.type
_entity_poly.pdbx_seq_one_letter_code
_entity_poly.pdbx_strand_id
1 'polypeptide(L)' 'MQNAKLAYTVEEASKSTGIGKNTLRNLIEWKKIPVIKVGRKFLIKKDVLENFLSKNEGRDLRIRNDVE' A
#
# COMPACT_ATOMS: atom_id res chain seq x y z
N MET A 1 22.22 -7.16 11.07
CA MET A 1 21.29 -7.17 11.08
C MET A 1 20.44 -6.53 10.28
N GLN A 2 19.83 -6.71 9.80
CA GLN A 2 19.11 -6.09 9.02
C GLN A 2 17.99 -5.49 9.59
N ASN A 3 17.58 -4.49 9.24
CA ASN A 3 16.48 -3.82 9.81
C ASN A 3 15.24 -4.21 9.14
N ALA A 4 14.38 -4.87 9.86
CA ALA A 4 13.06 -5.13 9.34
C ALA A 4 12.30 -3.81 9.38
N LYS A 5 11.81 -3.35 8.25
CA LYS A 5 10.97 -2.18 8.23
C LYS A 5 9.61 -2.51 8.80
N LEU A 6 9.12 -1.65 9.67
CA LEU A 6 7.78 -1.80 10.23
C LEU A 6 6.73 -1.13 9.36
N ALA A 7 7.13 -0.13 8.59
CA ALA A 7 6.22 0.61 7.75
C ALA A 7 6.96 1.19 6.55
N TYR A 8 6.19 1.48 5.50
CA TYR A 8 6.74 2.02 4.26
C TYR A 8 6.06 3.31 3.90
N THR A 9 6.82 4.26 3.34
CA THR A 9 6.22 5.41 2.67
C THR A 9 5.60 4.93 1.36
N VAL A 10 4.81 5.79 0.72
CA VAL A 10 4.23 5.45 -0.58
C VAL A 10 5.33 5.12 -1.59
N GLU A 11 6.41 5.89 -1.58
CA GLU A 11 7.50 5.66 -2.52
C GLU A 11 8.20 4.34 -2.26
N GLU A 12 8.44 4.03 -0.99
CA GLU A 12 9.06 2.76 -0.63
C GLU A 12 8.17 1.58 -0.98
N ALA A 13 6.88 1.71 -0.71
CA ALA A 13 5.92 0.66 -1.02
C ALA A 13 5.84 0.44 -2.53
N SER A 14 5.89 1.52 -3.30
CA SER A 14 5.88 1.42 -4.76
C SER A 14 7.09 0.63 -5.26
N LYS A 15 8.26 0.93 -4.72
CA LYS A 15 9.48 0.21 -5.12
C LYS A 15 9.43 -1.25 -4.73
N SER A 16 8.92 -1.54 -3.54
CA SER A 16 8.91 -2.91 -3.02
C SER A 16 7.88 -3.78 -3.73
N THR A 17 6.75 -3.21 -4.11
CA THR A 17 5.64 -3.99 -4.68
C THR A 17 5.57 -3.92 -6.19
N GLY A 18 6.18 -2.90 -6.80
CA GLY A 18 6.02 -2.67 -8.22
C GLY A 18 4.72 -1.95 -8.57
N ILE A 19 3.91 -1.59 -7.57
CA ILE A 19 2.68 -0.84 -7.80
C ILE A 19 3.05 0.63 -7.94
N GLY A 20 2.53 1.30 -8.98
CA GLY A 20 2.83 2.70 -9.20
C GLY A 20 2.36 3.57 -8.05
N LYS A 21 3.06 4.70 -7.84
CA LYS A 21 2.74 5.61 -6.75
C LYS A 21 1.33 6.17 -6.86
N ASN A 22 0.91 6.50 -8.07
CA ASN A 22 -0.44 7.05 -8.27
C ASN A 22 -1.50 6.02 -7.93
N THR A 23 -1.26 4.75 -8.29
CA THR A 23 -2.19 3.68 -7.94
C THR A 23 -2.27 3.51 -6.43
N LEU A 24 -1.13 3.54 -5.75
CA LEU A 24 -1.12 3.44 -4.29
C LEU A 24 -1.88 4.60 -3.66
N ARG A 25 -1.69 5.81 -4.16
CA ARG A 25 -2.41 6.97 -3.64
C ARG A 25 -3.91 6.84 -3.84
N ASN A 26 -4.33 6.32 -4.98
CA ASN A 26 -5.74 6.06 -5.23
C ASN A 26 -6.29 5.03 -4.25
N LEU A 27 -5.54 3.96 -4.01
CA LEU A 27 -5.97 2.92 -3.06
C LEU A 27 -6.12 3.48 -1.66
N ILE A 28 -5.23 4.36 -1.26
CA ILE A 28 -5.32 5.03 0.04
C ILE A 28 -6.54 5.93 0.08
N GLU A 29 -6.77 6.68 -0.97
CA GLU A 29 -7.91 7.59 -1.06
C GLU A 29 -9.23 6.83 -1.05
N TRP A 30 -9.27 5.68 -1.68
CA TRP A 30 -10.46 4.83 -1.69
C TRP A 30 -10.62 4.08 -0.38
N LYS A 31 -9.69 4.26 0.56
CA LYS A 31 -9.70 3.60 1.87
C LYS A 31 -9.61 2.08 1.75
N LYS A 32 -8.92 1.63 0.73
CA LYS A 32 -8.65 0.21 0.55
C LYS A 32 -7.40 -0.24 1.29
N ILE A 33 -6.49 0.70 1.58
CA ILE A 33 -5.28 0.44 2.35
C ILE A 33 -5.29 1.36 3.56
N PRO A 34 -5.35 0.82 4.77
CA PRO A 34 -5.24 1.65 5.98
C PRO A 34 -3.83 2.25 6.05
N VAL A 35 -3.74 3.50 6.45
CA VAL A 35 -2.45 4.17 6.55
C VAL A 35 -2.37 4.96 7.85
N ILE A 36 -1.13 5.25 8.24
CA ILE A 36 -0.85 6.16 9.33
C ILE A 36 -0.40 7.47 8.70
N LYS A 37 -1.07 8.56 9.06
CA LYS A 37 -0.70 9.85 8.51
C LYS A 37 0.23 10.55 9.48
N VAL A 38 1.40 10.96 8.99
CA VAL A 38 2.38 11.71 9.78
C VAL A 38 2.66 12.99 9.03
N GLY A 39 2.00 14.08 9.42
CA GLY A 39 2.08 15.32 8.68
C GLY A 39 1.53 15.12 7.27
N ARG A 40 2.38 15.27 6.27
CA ARG A 40 1.98 15.08 4.88
C ARG A 40 2.33 13.72 4.34
N LYS A 41 2.96 12.88 5.18
CA LYS A 41 3.35 11.54 4.76
C LYS A 41 2.28 10.53 5.13
N PHE A 42 2.20 9.50 4.30
CA PHE A 42 1.42 8.31 4.64
C PHE A 42 2.40 7.18 4.86
N LEU A 43 2.17 6.41 5.92
CA LEU A 43 2.94 5.21 6.20
C LEU A 43 2.01 4.01 6.12
N ILE A 44 2.46 2.98 5.43
CA ILE A 44 1.72 1.73 5.30
C ILE A 44 2.46 0.68 6.10
N LYS A 45 1.79 0.08 7.08
CA LYS A 45 2.43 -0.95 7.88
C LYS A 45 2.77 -2.14 7.01
N LYS A 46 3.88 -2.80 7.32
CA LYS A 46 4.36 -3.93 6.54
C LYS A 46 3.32 -5.04 6.44
N ASP A 47 2.74 -5.42 7.57
CA ASP A 47 1.75 -6.49 7.58
C ASP A 47 0.46 -6.10 6.87
N VAL A 48 0.07 -4.84 6.93
CA VAL A 48 -1.08 -4.33 6.18
C VAL A 48 -0.82 -4.49 4.68
N LEU A 49 0.39 -4.10 4.24
CA LEU A 49 0.75 -4.19 2.84
C LEU A 49 0.77 -5.64 2.36
N GLU A 50 1.38 -6.52 3.15
CA GLU A 50 1.43 -7.95 2.82
C GLU A 50 0.03 -8.55 2.74
N ASN A 51 -0.81 -8.22 3.70
CA ASN A 51 -2.17 -8.73 3.74
C ASN A 51 -3.00 -8.21 2.56
N PHE A 52 -2.81 -6.93 2.23
CA PHE A 52 -3.50 -6.33 1.08
C PHE A 52 -3.14 -7.05 -0.22
N LEU A 53 -1.85 -7.34 -0.41
CA LEU A 53 -1.41 -8.03 -1.60
C LEU A 53 -2.02 -9.43 -1.67
N SER A 54 -2.04 -10.13 -0.55
CA SER A 54 -2.63 -11.48 -0.51
C SER A 54 -4.10 -11.48 -0.85
N LYS A 55 -4.85 -10.53 -0.32
CA LYS A 55 -6.29 -10.47 -0.55
C LYS A 55 -6.64 -10.12 -1.99
N ASN A 56 -5.72 -9.46 -2.68
CA ASN A 56 -6.02 -8.91 -3.99
C ASN A 56 -5.35 -9.65 -5.14
N GLU A 57 -4.86 -10.84 -4.89
CA GLU A 57 -4.30 -11.67 -5.95
C GLU A 57 -5.40 -11.95 -6.98
N GLY A 58 -5.07 -11.74 -8.24
CA GLY A 58 -6.01 -11.92 -9.32
C GLY A 58 -6.92 -10.73 -9.58
N ARG A 59 -6.77 -9.64 -8.84
CA ARG A 59 -7.61 -8.47 -8.98
C ARG A 59 -6.84 -7.32 -9.63
N ASP A 60 -7.57 -6.39 -10.23
CA ASP A 60 -6.95 -5.22 -10.84
C ASP A 60 -7.04 -4.05 -9.87
N LEU A 61 -5.90 -3.61 -9.37
CA LEU A 61 -5.84 -2.57 -8.35
C LEU A 61 -6.20 -1.18 -8.89
N ARG A 62 -6.31 -1.03 -10.20
CA ARG A 62 -6.69 0.25 -10.79
C ARG A 62 -8.20 0.40 -10.89
N ILE A 63 -8.94 -0.66 -10.61
CA ILE A 63 -10.40 -0.66 -10.68
C ILE A 63 -10.93 -0.73 -9.25
N ARG A 64 -11.54 0.38 -8.81
CA ARG A 64 -11.95 0.53 -7.42
C ARG A 64 -12.83 -0.63 -6.95
N ASN A 65 -13.81 -1.02 -7.76
CA ASN A 65 -14.75 -2.05 -7.36
C ASN A 65 -14.16 -3.45 -7.37
N ASP A 66 -12.98 -3.62 -7.99
CA ASP A 66 -12.32 -4.91 -8.04
C ASP A 66 -11.37 -5.12 -6.85
N VAL A 67 -11.11 -4.09 -6.08
CA VAL A 67 -10.16 -4.14 -4.96
C VAL A 67 -10.89 -4.53 -3.68
N GLU A 68 -10.29 -5.46 -2.94
CA GLU A 68 -10.83 -5.87 -1.63
C GLU A 68 -10.55 -4.86 -0.55
#